data_676aa31435788ca729d9cd7cfb94c681
#
_entry.id   676aa31435788ca729d9cd7cfb94c681
#
_cell.length_a   1.000
_cell.length_b   1.000
_cell.length_c   1.000
_cell.angle_alpha   90.00
_cell.angle_beta   90.00
_cell.angle_gamma   90.00
#
_symmetry.space_group_name_H-M   'P 1'
#
loop_
_entity.id
_entity.type
_entity.pdbx_description
1 polymer ?
#
loop_
_entity_poly.entity_id
_entity_poly.type
_entity_poly.pdbx_seq_one_letter_code
_entity_poly.pdbx_strand_id
1 'polypeptide(L)'
;MARSPDGLKTWQRMVHLSDEELEETWQEYWRTESDDVRNILIEHYLPIVKINSERLAAKLPDEVELDDLISAGIDGLRDAIGMFDVERGVKFETYCAPRIRGSILDALRNKDWVPRLVRARANQLGSKRRQLEARLGRKPADHELARF
;
A
#
# COMPACT_ATOMS: atom_id res chain seq x y z
N MET A 1 15.47 -3.21 1.26
CA MET A 1 15.02 -3.91 0.05
C MET A 1 16.21 -4.35 -0.79
N ALA A 2 16.29 -5.62 -1.14
CA ALA A 2 17.38 -6.12 -1.97
C ALA A 2 17.28 -5.53 -3.38
N ARG A 3 18.39 -5.01 -3.90
CA ARG A 3 18.48 -4.58 -5.29
C ARG A 3 18.76 -5.78 -6.17
N SER A 4 18.13 -5.83 -7.33
CA SER A 4 18.43 -6.79 -8.37
C SER A 4 19.84 -6.59 -8.94
N PRO A 5 20.43 -7.62 -9.56
CA PRO A 5 21.74 -7.50 -10.22
C PRO A 5 21.80 -6.41 -11.30
N ASP A 6 20.66 -6.02 -11.85
CA ASP A 6 20.51 -4.95 -12.84
C ASP A 6 20.34 -3.55 -12.22
N GLY A 7 20.45 -3.43 -10.91
CA GLY A 7 20.31 -2.17 -10.19
C GLY A 7 18.89 -1.68 -9.99
N LEU A 8 17.89 -2.39 -10.48
CA LEU A 8 16.49 -2.05 -10.28
C LEU A 8 15.98 -2.57 -8.94
N LYS A 9 15.11 -1.81 -8.29
CA LYS A 9 14.40 -2.29 -7.11
C LYS A 9 13.43 -3.39 -7.53
N THR A 10 13.18 -4.35 -6.65
CA THR A 10 12.32 -5.51 -6.95
C THR A 10 10.96 -5.10 -7.53
N TRP A 11 10.37 -4.02 -7.02
CA TRP A 11 9.06 -3.54 -7.49
C TRP A 11 9.12 -2.81 -8.85
N GLN A 12 10.31 -2.50 -9.35
CA GLN A 12 10.51 -1.93 -10.68
C GLN A 12 10.52 -2.99 -11.78
N ARG A 13 10.66 -4.25 -11.42
CA ARG A 13 10.50 -5.36 -12.34
C ARG A 13 9.03 -5.63 -12.56
N MET A 14 8.52 -5.30 -13.71
CA MET A 14 7.16 -5.64 -14.09
C MET A 14 7.18 -6.90 -14.95
N VAL A 15 6.81 -8.03 -14.36
CA VAL A 15 6.47 -9.23 -15.11
C VAL A 15 5.01 -9.11 -15.49
N HIS A 16 4.75 -9.06 -16.78
CA HIS A 16 3.37 -8.99 -17.29
C HIS A 16 3.01 -10.36 -17.86
N LEU A 17 2.18 -11.11 -17.13
CA LEU A 17 1.66 -12.37 -17.59
C LEU A 17 0.35 -12.12 -18.36
N SER A 18 0.15 -12.87 -19.44
CA SER A 18 -1.16 -12.92 -20.10
C SER A 18 -2.17 -13.63 -19.19
N ASP A 19 -3.47 -13.48 -19.48
CA ASP A 19 -4.50 -14.13 -18.68
C ASP A 19 -4.34 -15.65 -18.63
N GLU A 20 -3.95 -16.26 -19.76
CA GLU A 20 -3.69 -17.70 -19.84
C GLU A 20 -2.47 -18.11 -19.02
N GLU A 21 -1.37 -17.37 -19.14
CA GLU A 21 -0.16 -17.62 -18.36
C GLU A 21 -0.41 -17.44 -16.86
N LEU A 22 -1.20 -16.45 -16.51
CA LEU A 22 -1.57 -16.19 -15.12
C LEU A 22 -2.38 -17.34 -14.53
N GLU A 23 -3.36 -17.86 -15.26
CA GLU A 23 -4.16 -18.99 -14.82
C GLU A 23 -3.31 -20.24 -14.63
N GLU A 24 -2.42 -20.55 -15.60
CA GLU A 24 -1.48 -21.64 -15.51
C GLU A 24 -0.56 -21.51 -14.29
N THR A 25 -0.08 -20.29 -14.03
CA THR A 25 0.79 -20.00 -12.88
C THR A 25 0.06 -20.23 -11.57
N TRP A 26 -1.20 -19.80 -11.45
CA TRP A 26 -2.03 -20.06 -10.28
C TRP A 26 -2.25 -21.56 -10.05
N GLN A 27 -2.57 -22.31 -11.10
CA GLN A 27 -2.77 -23.76 -11.00
C GLN A 27 -1.50 -24.47 -10.56
N GLU A 28 -0.36 -24.08 -11.10
CA GLU A 28 0.93 -24.61 -10.68
C GLU A 28 1.23 -24.29 -9.21
N TYR A 29 0.95 -23.07 -8.76
CA TYR A 29 1.12 -22.68 -7.37
C TYR A 29 0.25 -23.53 -6.44
N TRP A 30 -1.01 -23.72 -6.76
CA TRP A 30 -1.90 -24.56 -5.94
C TRP A 30 -1.46 -26.01 -5.90
N ARG A 31 -0.85 -26.51 -6.96
CA ARG A 31 -0.35 -27.87 -7.03
C ARG A 31 0.94 -28.08 -6.25
N THR A 32 1.87 -27.13 -6.30
CA THR A 32 3.23 -27.29 -5.79
C THR A 32 3.52 -26.49 -4.53
N GLU A 33 2.79 -25.39 -4.29
CA GLU A 33 3.07 -24.38 -3.25
C GLU A 33 4.53 -23.88 -3.28
N SER A 34 5.14 -23.88 -4.48
CA SER A 34 6.51 -23.49 -4.71
C SER A 34 6.72 -21.99 -4.44
N ASP A 35 7.79 -21.67 -3.72
CA ASP A 35 8.18 -20.27 -3.47
C ASP A 35 8.52 -19.54 -4.77
N ASP A 36 9.14 -20.23 -5.73
CA ASP A 36 9.48 -19.64 -7.04
C ASP A 36 8.24 -19.24 -7.82
N VAL A 37 7.21 -20.10 -7.84
CA VAL A 37 5.93 -19.81 -8.50
C VAL A 37 5.21 -18.68 -7.78
N ARG A 38 5.21 -18.69 -6.45
CA ARG A 38 4.64 -17.59 -5.66
C ARG A 38 5.32 -16.26 -5.99
N ASN A 39 6.62 -16.24 -6.14
CA ASN A 39 7.37 -15.03 -6.50
C ASN A 39 6.96 -14.49 -7.88
N ILE A 40 6.67 -15.36 -8.83
CA ILE A 40 6.16 -14.96 -10.14
C ILE A 40 4.80 -14.26 -9.99
N LEU A 41 3.91 -14.79 -9.17
CA LEU A 41 2.62 -14.16 -8.86
C LEU A 41 2.80 -12.81 -8.16
N ILE A 42 3.71 -12.73 -7.21
CA ILE A 42 4.03 -11.47 -6.52
C ILE A 42 4.48 -10.42 -7.52
N GLU A 43 5.40 -10.75 -8.42
CA GLU A 43 5.90 -9.82 -9.45
C GLU A 43 4.77 -9.36 -10.37
N HIS A 44 3.87 -10.25 -10.77
CA HIS A 44 2.72 -9.91 -11.60
C HIS A 44 1.79 -8.91 -10.93
N TYR A 45 1.54 -9.05 -9.64
CA TYR A 45 0.62 -8.20 -8.88
C TYR A 45 1.27 -6.99 -8.21
N LEU A 46 2.58 -6.79 -8.37
CA LEU A 46 3.30 -5.64 -7.80
C LEU A 46 2.66 -4.27 -8.13
N PRO A 47 2.11 -4.04 -9.33
CA PRO A 47 1.44 -2.78 -9.62
C PRO A 47 0.32 -2.42 -8.65
N ILE A 48 -0.40 -3.42 -8.12
CA ILE A 48 -1.46 -3.21 -7.13
C ILE A 48 -0.86 -2.71 -5.81
N VAL A 49 0.25 -3.31 -5.37
CA VAL A 49 0.98 -2.86 -4.18
C VAL A 49 1.45 -1.43 -4.35
N LYS A 50 2.04 -1.12 -5.50
CA LYS A 50 2.55 0.22 -5.80
C LYS A 50 1.45 1.27 -5.73
N ILE A 51 0.31 1.03 -6.40
CA ILE A 51 -0.82 1.95 -6.43
C ILE A 51 -1.37 2.18 -5.01
N ASN A 52 -1.58 1.12 -4.24
CA ASN A 52 -2.08 1.23 -2.88
C ASN A 52 -1.10 1.96 -1.96
N SER A 53 0.19 1.69 -2.11
CA SER A 53 1.24 2.35 -1.34
C SER A 53 1.33 3.84 -1.66
N GLU A 54 1.26 4.21 -2.93
CA GLU A 54 1.26 5.62 -3.36
C GLU A 54 0.04 6.38 -2.85
N ARG A 55 -1.14 5.77 -2.88
CA ARG A 55 -2.37 6.37 -2.35
C ARG A 55 -2.28 6.62 -0.85
N LEU A 56 -1.72 5.69 -0.10
CA LEU A 56 -1.51 5.86 1.33
C LEU A 56 -0.42 6.92 1.61
N ALA A 57 0.69 6.88 0.86
CA ALA A 57 1.77 7.84 1.01
C ALA A 57 1.30 9.29 0.81
N ALA A 58 0.37 9.52 -0.11
CA ALA A 58 -0.20 10.84 -0.36
C ALA A 58 -0.93 11.43 0.86
N LYS A 59 -1.38 10.57 1.78
CA LYS A 59 -2.10 10.95 3.01
C LYS A 59 -1.18 11.01 4.22
N LEU A 60 0.09 10.65 4.08
CA LEU A 60 1.07 10.55 5.15
C LEU A 60 2.10 11.66 5.04
N PRO A 61 2.80 12.02 6.15
CA PRO A 61 3.91 12.96 6.09
C PRO A 61 5.04 12.49 5.19
N ASP A 62 5.79 13.43 4.62
CA ASP A 62 6.92 13.17 3.72
C ASP A 62 8.04 12.33 4.37
N GLU A 63 8.06 12.26 5.70
CA GLU A 63 9.01 11.45 6.47
C GLU A 63 8.82 9.95 6.27
N VAL A 64 7.65 9.52 5.81
CA VAL A 64 7.36 8.11 5.55
C VAL A 64 7.88 7.73 4.17
N GLU A 65 8.81 6.80 4.14
CA GLU A 65 9.42 6.32 2.91
C GLU A 65 8.44 5.43 2.13
N LEU A 66 8.22 5.74 0.84
CA LEU A 66 7.37 4.94 -0.03
C LEU A 66 7.86 3.48 -0.14
N ASP A 67 9.17 3.28 -0.18
CA ASP A 67 9.76 1.94 -0.27
C ASP A 67 9.40 1.07 0.94
N ASP A 68 9.30 1.65 2.12
CA ASP A 68 8.87 0.94 3.34
C ASP A 68 7.41 0.51 3.24
N LEU A 69 6.56 1.36 2.68
CA LEU A 69 5.15 1.02 2.44
C LEU A 69 5.01 -0.11 1.43
N ILE A 70 5.77 -0.05 0.34
CA ILE A 70 5.78 -1.09 -0.69
C ILE A 70 6.24 -2.42 -0.11
N SER A 71 7.30 -2.43 0.69
CA SER A 71 7.80 -3.66 1.35
C SER A 71 6.74 -4.28 2.25
N ALA A 72 6.05 -3.48 3.05
CA ALA A 72 4.96 -3.95 3.90
C ALA A 72 3.78 -4.45 3.08
N GLY A 73 3.46 -3.78 1.97
CA GLY A 73 2.40 -4.19 1.05
C GLY A 73 2.71 -5.51 0.36
N ILE A 74 3.97 -5.78 0.03
CA ILE A 74 4.40 -7.06 -0.54
C ILE A 74 4.15 -8.20 0.45
N ASP A 75 4.38 -7.99 1.74
CA ASP A 75 4.07 -8.99 2.77
C ASP A 75 2.57 -9.30 2.79
N GLY A 76 1.73 -8.29 2.70
CA GLY A 76 0.28 -8.46 2.60
C GLY A 76 -0.15 -9.19 1.32
N LEU A 77 0.49 -8.90 0.20
CA LEU A 77 0.26 -9.60 -1.07
C LEU A 77 0.66 -11.07 -0.98
N ARG A 78 1.80 -11.35 -0.38
CA ARG A 78 2.28 -12.74 -0.16
C ARG A 78 1.27 -13.54 0.64
N ASP A 79 0.78 -12.99 1.73
CA ASP A 79 -0.24 -13.63 2.57
C ASP A 79 -1.54 -13.84 1.79
N ALA A 80 -1.95 -12.85 0.99
CA ALA A 80 -3.16 -12.97 0.17
C ALA A 80 -3.05 -14.09 -0.85
N ILE A 81 -1.89 -14.27 -1.50
CA ILE A 81 -1.65 -15.35 -2.45
C ILE A 81 -1.80 -16.71 -1.76
N GLY A 82 -1.22 -16.84 -0.56
CA GLY A 82 -1.29 -18.11 0.20
C GLY A 82 -2.68 -18.47 0.71
N MET A 83 -3.54 -17.48 0.91
CA MET A 83 -4.87 -17.66 1.49
C MET A 83 -6.01 -17.55 0.48
N PHE A 84 -5.72 -17.25 -0.77
CA PHE A 84 -6.76 -17.04 -1.78
C PHE A 84 -7.49 -18.34 -2.12
N ASP A 85 -8.82 -18.26 -2.09
CA ASP A 85 -9.72 -19.36 -2.47
C ASP A 85 -10.53 -18.95 -3.70
N VAL A 86 -10.24 -19.58 -4.82
CA VAL A 86 -10.90 -19.39 -6.12
C VAL A 86 -12.41 -19.65 -6.05
N GLU A 87 -12.84 -20.57 -5.18
CA GLU A 87 -14.25 -20.96 -5.09
C GLU A 87 -15.15 -19.87 -4.52
N ARG A 88 -14.59 -18.82 -3.92
CA ARG A 88 -15.37 -17.69 -3.40
C ARG A 88 -15.92 -16.76 -4.48
N GLY A 89 -15.53 -16.93 -5.75
CA GLY A 89 -16.06 -16.16 -6.86
C GLY A 89 -15.62 -14.70 -6.90
N VAL A 90 -14.63 -14.30 -6.09
CA VAL A 90 -14.08 -12.95 -6.05
C VAL A 90 -12.78 -12.93 -6.84
N LYS A 91 -12.55 -11.85 -7.60
CA LYS A 91 -11.26 -11.66 -8.28
C LYS A 91 -10.14 -11.48 -7.26
N PHE A 92 -8.96 -12.01 -7.57
CA PHE A 92 -7.81 -11.90 -6.68
C PHE A 92 -7.47 -10.45 -6.37
N GLU A 93 -7.50 -9.57 -7.36
CA GLU A 93 -7.20 -8.15 -7.20
C GLU A 93 -8.11 -7.49 -6.16
N THR A 94 -9.39 -7.82 -6.16
CA THR A 94 -10.36 -7.33 -5.17
C THR A 94 -10.09 -7.91 -3.78
N TYR A 95 -9.68 -9.17 -3.73
CA TYR A 95 -9.38 -9.85 -2.47
C TYR A 95 -8.08 -9.34 -1.82
N CYS A 96 -7.04 -9.09 -2.62
CA CYS A 96 -5.73 -8.73 -2.07
C CYS A 96 -5.62 -7.26 -1.65
N ALA A 97 -6.37 -6.34 -2.26
CA ALA A 97 -6.23 -4.91 -2.00
C ALA A 97 -6.43 -4.52 -0.53
N PRO A 98 -7.49 -4.96 0.18
CA PRO A 98 -7.64 -4.69 1.62
C PRO A 98 -6.53 -5.29 2.47
N ARG A 99 -6.02 -6.46 2.09
CA ARG A 99 -4.94 -7.13 2.82
C ARG A 99 -3.61 -6.41 2.67
N ILE A 100 -3.34 -5.89 1.48
CA ILE A 100 -2.17 -5.05 1.22
C ILE A 100 -2.24 -3.80 2.09
N ARG A 101 -3.37 -3.08 2.09
CA ARG A 101 -3.56 -1.89 2.91
C ARG A 101 -3.43 -2.18 4.40
N GLY A 102 -4.05 -3.27 4.87
CA GLY A 102 -3.97 -3.70 6.26
C GLY A 102 -2.53 -3.99 6.69
N SER A 103 -1.76 -4.67 5.86
CA SER A 103 -0.36 -4.97 6.13
C SER A 103 0.50 -3.70 6.23
N ILE A 104 0.25 -2.73 5.35
CA ILE A 104 0.94 -1.43 5.40
C ILE A 104 0.60 -0.69 6.70
N LEU A 105 -0.68 -0.63 7.08
CA LEU A 105 -1.12 0.03 8.31
C LEU A 105 -0.56 -0.65 9.56
N ASP A 106 -0.50 -1.98 9.57
CA ASP A 106 0.09 -2.73 10.69
C ASP A 106 1.60 -2.43 10.82
N ALA A 107 2.32 -2.33 9.71
CA ALA A 107 3.72 -1.95 9.71
C ALA A 107 3.93 -0.54 10.26
N LEU A 108 3.05 0.40 9.92
CA LEU A 108 3.09 1.76 10.44
C LEU A 108 2.85 1.80 11.95
N ARG A 109 1.93 0.98 12.47
CA ARG A 109 1.67 0.86 13.91
C ARG A 109 2.87 0.30 14.65
N ASN A 110 3.49 -0.75 14.11
CA ASN A 110 4.64 -1.42 14.73
C ASN A 110 5.87 -0.52 14.83
N LYS A 111 5.99 0.48 13.96
CA LYS A 111 7.07 1.46 13.99
C LYS A 111 6.72 2.74 14.76
N ASP A 112 5.64 2.75 15.52
CA ASP A 112 5.13 3.92 16.28
C ASP A 112 4.89 5.17 15.40
N TRP A 113 4.62 4.95 14.11
CA TRP A 113 4.35 6.03 13.18
C TRP A 113 2.97 6.67 13.40
N VAL A 114 1.97 5.88 13.88
CA VAL A 114 0.60 6.37 14.05
C VAL A 114 0.51 7.54 15.03
N PRO A 115 1.14 7.50 16.22
CA PRO A 115 1.16 8.68 17.10
C PRO A 115 1.82 9.89 16.49
N ARG A 116 2.92 9.70 15.74
CA ARG A 116 3.59 10.78 15.02
C ARG A 116 2.71 11.38 13.93
N LEU A 117 2.00 10.53 13.17
CA LEU A 117 1.10 10.95 12.11
C LEU A 117 -0.07 11.76 12.68
N VAL A 118 -0.68 11.31 13.76
CA VAL A 118 -1.77 12.01 14.43
C VAL A 118 -1.29 13.37 14.93
N ARG A 119 -0.11 13.44 15.53
CA ARG A 119 0.47 14.69 16.02
C ARG A 119 0.78 15.65 14.88
N ALA A 120 1.39 15.17 13.78
CA ALA A 120 1.69 15.99 12.62
C ALA A 120 0.42 16.56 11.98
N ARG A 121 -0.63 15.76 11.86
CA ARG A 121 -1.93 16.20 11.35
C ARG A 121 -2.59 17.23 12.27
N ALA A 122 -2.54 17.01 13.57
CA ALA A 122 -3.06 17.97 14.54
C ALA A 122 -2.32 19.32 14.44
N ASN A 123 -1.00 19.29 14.27
CA ASN A 123 -0.18 20.49 14.11
C ASN A 123 -0.51 21.22 12.80
N GLN A 124 -0.68 20.49 11.69
CA GLN A 124 -1.08 21.08 10.40
C GLN A 124 -2.46 21.73 10.50
N LEU A 125 -3.41 21.05 11.11
CA LEU A 125 -4.76 21.57 11.30
C LEU A 125 -4.76 22.82 12.17
N GLY A 126 -4.00 22.81 13.27
CA GLY A 126 -3.84 23.97 14.14
C GLY A 126 -3.21 25.17 13.42
N SER A 127 -2.19 24.93 12.60
CA SER A 127 -1.55 25.96 11.79
C SER A 127 -2.52 26.56 10.75
N LYS A 128 -3.23 25.74 10.02
CA LYS A 128 -4.23 26.18 9.04
C LYS A 128 -5.37 26.96 9.70
N ARG A 129 -5.81 26.51 10.87
CA ARG A 129 -6.85 27.18 11.65
C ARG A 129 -6.39 28.60 12.03
N ARG A 130 -5.17 28.75 12.53
CA ARG A 130 -4.60 30.05 12.88
C ARG A 130 -4.49 30.98 11.68
N GLN A 131 -4.03 30.46 10.53
CA GLN A 131 -3.92 31.24 9.30
C GLN A 131 -5.29 31.75 8.84
N LEU A 132 -6.30 30.89 8.87
CA LEU A 132 -7.65 31.25 8.44
C LEU A 132 -8.30 32.20 9.44
N GLU A 133 -8.10 32.02 10.74
CA GLU A 133 -8.57 32.92 11.78
C GLU A 133 -7.99 34.30 11.60
N ALA A 134 -6.71 34.44 11.26
CA ALA A 134 -6.07 35.73 10.98
C ALA A 134 -6.68 36.41 9.75
N ARG A 135 -7.10 35.64 8.73
CA ARG A 135 -7.75 36.21 7.53
C ARG A 135 -9.18 36.62 7.79
N LEU A 136 -9.93 35.84 8.59
CA LEU A 136 -11.34 36.09 8.84
C LEU A 136 -11.59 37.06 10.01
N GLY A 137 -10.63 37.21 10.92
CA GLY A 137 -10.81 37.96 12.16
C GLY A 137 -11.73 37.27 13.16
N ARG A 138 -12.07 36.01 12.97
CA ARG A 138 -12.92 35.19 13.85
C ARG A 138 -12.52 33.74 13.74
N LYS A 139 -13.02 32.90 14.66
CA LYS A 139 -12.81 31.47 14.57
C LYS A 139 -13.50 30.90 13.33
N PRO A 140 -12.77 30.14 12.48
CA PRO A 140 -13.37 29.51 11.32
C PRO A 140 -14.29 28.37 11.72
N ALA A 141 -15.36 28.17 10.97
CA ALA A 141 -16.19 26.97 11.08
C ALA A 141 -15.49 25.78 10.41
N ASP A 142 -15.86 24.56 10.78
CA ASP A 142 -15.22 23.37 10.25
C ASP A 142 -15.31 23.25 8.72
N HIS A 143 -16.43 23.65 8.14
CA HIS A 143 -16.60 23.65 6.68
C HIS A 143 -15.71 24.69 5.97
N GLU A 144 -15.42 25.81 6.61
CA GLU A 144 -14.51 26.82 6.09
C GLU A 144 -13.06 26.30 6.13
N LEU A 145 -12.69 25.63 7.22
CA LEU A 145 -11.37 25.03 7.39
C LEU A 145 -11.13 23.89 6.39
N ALA A 146 -12.14 23.11 6.08
CA ALA A 146 -12.05 22.01 5.12
C ALA A 146 -11.79 22.49 3.68
N ARG A 147 -12.19 23.74 3.34
CA ARG A 147 -11.95 24.35 2.03
C ARG A 147 -10.63 25.09 1.93
N PHE A 148 -9.97 25.32 3.03
CA PHE A 148 -8.70 26.01 3.11
C PHE A 148 -7.52 25.04 2.92
#